data_9ffb7750c7b8ed19b4305a6bad16e69c
#
_entry.id   9ffb7750c7b8ed19b4305a6bad16e69c
#
_cell.length_a   1.000
_cell.length_b   1.000
_cell.length_c   1.000
_cell.angle_alpha   90.00
_cell.angle_beta   90.00
_cell.angle_gamma   90.00
#
_symmetry.space_group_name_H-M   'P 1'
#
loop_
_entity.id
_entity.type
_entity.pdbx_description
1 polymer ?
#
loop_
_entity_poly.entity_id
_entity_poly.type
_entity_poly.pdbx_seq_one_letter_code
_entity_poly.pdbx_strand_id
1 'polypeptide(L)'
;VLTPTYPIRTARLVLRPFTQTDLDELHAFQSLPEVARYLYWEARSRQETADALEKRIAGARITTEGQTLALAVERTDTGALIGDLTLCWLSAEHRRGEIGFVFHPDHHGHGYAQEAAEALLLLAFRDLGLRRAVGHCDARNTASAALMRRLGMTLDARLRENQFFKGDWTDELVYAILEREWAAGRGTPA
;
A
#
# COMPACT_ATOMS: atom_id res chain seq x y z
N VAL A 1 4.93 10.08 -15.10
CA VAL A 1 3.72 10.74 -14.55
C VAL A 1 2.62 9.70 -14.46
N LEU A 2 1.91 9.64 -13.34
CA LEU A 2 0.77 8.76 -13.13
C LEU A 2 -0.45 9.60 -12.71
N THR A 3 -1.45 9.63 -13.59
CA THR A 3 -2.75 10.27 -13.33
C THR A 3 -3.84 9.25 -13.63
N PRO A 4 -4.22 8.42 -12.64
CA PRO A 4 -5.22 7.39 -12.88
C PRO A 4 -6.59 7.98 -13.24
N THR A 5 -7.36 7.24 -14.04
CA THR A 5 -8.79 7.53 -14.25
C THR A 5 -9.58 6.91 -13.13
N TYR A 6 -10.26 7.74 -12.34
CA TYR A 6 -11.03 7.30 -11.19
C TYR A 6 -12.53 7.17 -11.48
N PRO A 7 -13.24 6.29 -10.76
CA PRO A 7 -12.71 5.29 -9.84
C PRO A 7 -12.09 4.08 -10.55
N ILE A 8 -11.07 3.48 -9.95
CA ILE A 8 -10.52 2.20 -10.40
C ILE A 8 -11.34 1.09 -9.76
N ARG A 9 -11.94 0.23 -10.58
CA ARG A 9 -12.79 -0.86 -10.11
C ARG A 9 -12.10 -2.20 -10.26
N THR A 10 -12.23 -3.02 -9.23
CA THR A 10 -11.86 -4.45 -9.25
C THR A 10 -13.12 -5.30 -9.11
N ALA A 11 -13.00 -6.59 -8.87
CA ALA A 11 -14.15 -7.46 -8.71
C ALA A 11 -15.06 -7.07 -7.51
N ARG A 12 -14.45 -6.63 -6.40
CA ARG A 12 -15.15 -6.37 -5.13
C ARG A 12 -14.85 -5.00 -4.52
N LEU A 13 -13.91 -4.24 -5.13
CA LEU A 13 -13.39 -3.00 -4.55
C LEU A 13 -13.49 -1.83 -5.53
N VAL A 14 -13.52 -0.65 -4.93
CA VAL A 14 -13.36 0.64 -5.60
C VAL A 14 -12.13 1.31 -5.01
N LEU A 15 -11.13 1.62 -5.86
CA LEU A 15 -9.97 2.40 -5.47
C LEU A 15 -10.17 3.82 -5.97
N ARG A 16 -10.07 4.80 -5.09
CA ARG A 16 -10.34 6.20 -5.37
C ARG A 16 -9.41 7.13 -4.59
N PRO A 17 -9.30 8.40 -4.96
CA PRO A 17 -8.67 9.39 -4.09
C PRO A 17 -9.38 9.48 -2.75
N PHE A 18 -8.63 9.84 -1.71
CA PHE A 18 -9.22 10.21 -0.42
C PHE A 18 -9.95 11.54 -0.51
N THR A 19 -10.97 11.70 0.33
CA THR A 19 -11.76 12.92 0.50
C THR A 19 -11.87 13.28 1.98
N GLN A 20 -12.32 14.49 2.30
CA GLN A 20 -12.50 14.93 3.69
C GLN A 20 -13.52 14.07 4.46
N THR A 21 -14.47 13.46 3.75
CA THR A 21 -15.48 12.60 4.36
C THR A 21 -14.96 11.26 4.84
N ASP A 22 -13.74 10.89 4.46
CA ASP A 22 -13.12 9.61 4.85
C ASP A 22 -12.52 9.63 6.27
N LEU A 23 -12.53 10.79 6.96
CA LEU A 23 -11.84 10.95 8.24
C LEU A 23 -12.31 9.94 9.29
N ASP A 24 -13.60 9.72 9.44
CA ASP A 24 -14.15 8.86 10.49
C ASP A 24 -13.79 7.39 10.25
N GLU A 25 -13.93 6.91 9.02
CA GLU A 25 -13.60 5.53 8.67
C GLU A 25 -12.08 5.29 8.67
N LEU A 26 -11.29 6.27 8.21
CA LEU A 26 -9.83 6.19 8.28
C LEU A 26 -9.35 6.16 9.73
N HIS A 27 -9.94 6.99 10.60
CA HIS A 27 -9.62 7.01 12.03
C HIS A 27 -10.01 5.70 12.71
N ALA A 28 -11.13 5.08 12.30
CA ALA A 28 -11.60 3.83 12.89
C ALA A 28 -10.52 2.73 12.90
N PHE A 29 -9.68 2.62 11.85
CA PHE A 29 -8.60 1.64 11.88
C PHE A 29 -7.22 2.22 12.20
N GLN A 30 -6.95 3.50 11.91
CA GLN A 30 -5.64 4.10 12.26
C GLN A 30 -5.47 4.39 13.76
N SER A 31 -6.55 4.43 14.51
CA SER A 31 -6.53 4.55 15.97
C SER A 31 -6.30 3.22 16.71
N LEU A 32 -6.33 2.09 15.98
CA LEU A 32 -6.18 0.78 16.59
C LEU A 32 -4.70 0.45 16.85
N PRO A 33 -4.33 0.10 18.11
CA PRO A 33 -2.95 -0.29 18.44
C PRO A 33 -2.44 -1.48 17.62
N GLU A 34 -3.30 -2.45 17.32
CA GLU A 34 -2.95 -3.61 16.51
C GLU A 34 -2.60 -3.24 15.06
N VAL A 35 -3.22 -2.22 14.48
CA VAL A 35 -2.89 -1.69 13.14
C VAL A 35 -1.53 -0.99 13.18
N ALA A 36 -1.33 -0.15 14.19
CA ALA A 36 -0.08 0.59 14.35
C ALA A 36 1.10 -0.30 14.76
N ARG A 37 0.86 -1.50 15.27
CA ARG A 37 1.84 -2.36 15.95
C ARG A 37 3.18 -2.50 15.22
N TYR A 38 3.15 -2.63 13.90
CA TYR A 38 4.35 -2.81 13.05
C TYR A 38 4.60 -1.66 12.09
N LEU A 39 3.92 -0.51 12.31
CA LEU A 39 4.03 0.67 11.47
C LEU A 39 4.86 1.75 12.19
N TYR A 40 5.55 2.59 11.42
CA TYR A 40 6.41 3.67 11.93
C TYR A 40 5.65 4.85 12.56
N TRP A 41 4.42 4.59 13.03
CA TRP A 41 3.59 5.54 13.74
C TRP A 41 2.80 4.83 14.86
N GLU A 42 2.42 5.56 15.88
CA GLU A 42 1.58 5.06 16.97
C GLU A 42 0.09 5.10 16.59
N ALA A 43 -0.75 4.41 17.37
CA ALA A 43 -2.20 4.54 17.22
C ALA A 43 -2.59 6.03 17.23
N ARG A 44 -3.19 6.47 16.12
CA ARG A 44 -3.39 7.90 15.87
C ARG A 44 -4.58 8.44 16.64
N SER A 45 -4.41 9.63 17.23
CA SER A 45 -5.51 10.50 17.60
C SER A 45 -6.29 10.96 16.36
N ARG A 46 -7.50 11.48 16.57
CA ARG A 46 -8.31 12.02 15.49
C ARG A 46 -7.60 13.15 14.73
N GLN A 47 -6.87 14.02 15.43
CA GLN A 47 -6.11 15.11 14.81
C GLN A 47 -4.97 14.57 13.94
N GLU A 48 -4.20 13.61 14.44
CA GLU A 48 -3.13 12.98 13.66
C GLU A 48 -3.66 12.22 12.44
N THR A 49 -4.87 11.64 12.54
CA THR A 49 -5.55 11.04 11.38
C THR A 49 -5.98 12.11 10.38
N ALA A 50 -6.49 13.25 10.84
CA ALA A 50 -6.85 14.37 9.96
C ALA A 50 -5.62 14.90 9.21
N ASP A 51 -4.47 15.11 9.90
CA ASP A 51 -3.22 15.55 9.28
C ASP A 51 -2.68 14.52 8.28
N ALA A 52 -2.88 13.23 8.55
CA ALA A 52 -2.53 12.16 7.64
C ALA A 52 -3.46 12.08 6.43
N LEU A 53 -4.74 12.37 6.62
CA LEU A 53 -5.76 12.42 5.56
C LEU A 53 -5.46 13.54 4.56
N GLU A 54 -5.09 14.74 5.03
CA GLU A 54 -4.70 15.86 4.16
C GLU A 54 -3.59 15.47 3.19
N LYS A 55 -2.56 14.76 3.69
CA LYS A 55 -1.45 14.25 2.85
C LYS A 55 -1.95 13.23 1.82
N ARG A 56 -2.93 12.39 2.18
CA ARG A 56 -3.53 11.40 1.27
C ARG A 56 -4.38 12.05 0.19
N ILE A 57 -5.15 13.06 0.55
CA ILE A 57 -5.95 13.84 -0.42
C ILE A 57 -5.03 14.50 -1.46
N ALA A 58 -3.91 15.07 -1.02
CA ALA A 58 -2.91 15.64 -1.93
C ALA A 58 -2.25 14.58 -2.84
N GLY A 59 -2.24 13.32 -2.43
CA GLY A 59 -1.64 12.19 -3.13
C GLY A 59 -2.53 11.51 -4.18
N ALA A 60 -3.44 12.23 -4.85
CA ALA A 60 -4.31 11.65 -5.88
C ALA A 60 -3.61 11.34 -7.22
N ARG A 61 -2.36 11.76 -7.41
CA ARG A 61 -1.56 11.56 -8.62
C ARG A 61 -0.07 11.67 -8.32
N ILE A 62 0.77 11.17 -9.23
CA ILE A 62 2.23 11.34 -9.20
C ILE A 62 2.66 12.12 -10.44
N THR A 63 3.28 13.27 -10.29
CA THR A 63 3.80 14.11 -11.38
C THR A 63 5.31 14.18 -11.41
N THR A 64 5.98 13.89 -10.30
CA THR A 64 7.43 13.91 -10.17
C THR A 64 7.92 12.83 -9.21
N GLU A 65 9.20 12.48 -9.35
CA GLU A 65 9.92 11.60 -8.43
C GLU A 65 9.80 12.08 -6.98
N GLY A 66 9.73 11.16 -6.04
CA GLY A 66 9.54 11.40 -4.61
C GLY A 66 8.07 11.54 -4.19
N GLN A 67 7.14 11.70 -5.10
CA GLN A 67 5.72 11.77 -4.77
C GLN A 67 5.11 10.39 -4.52
N THR A 68 4.03 10.40 -3.73
CA THR A 68 3.28 9.21 -3.36
C THR A 68 1.83 9.34 -3.81
N LEU A 69 1.35 8.36 -4.59
CA LEU A 69 -0.07 8.12 -4.82
C LEU A 69 -0.66 7.48 -3.57
N ALA A 70 -1.79 7.97 -3.10
CA ALA A 70 -2.55 7.40 -1.99
C ALA A 70 -3.98 7.10 -2.44
N LEU A 71 -4.45 5.87 -2.23
CA LEU A 71 -5.76 5.40 -2.64
C LEU A 71 -6.55 4.85 -1.47
N ALA A 72 -7.76 5.35 -1.30
CA ALA A 72 -8.78 4.77 -0.45
C ALA A 72 -9.30 3.47 -1.09
N VAL A 73 -9.41 2.41 -0.29
CA VAL A 73 -9.97 1.13 -0.69
C VAL A 73 -11.36 0.98 -0.09
N GLU A 74 -12.36 1.00 -0.95
CA GLU A 74 -13.78 0.92 -0.58
C GLU A 74 -14.37 -0.41 -1.07
N ARG A 75 -15.23 -1.02 -0.27
CA ARG A 75 -15.99 -2.21 -0.69
C ARG A 75 -17.16 -1.82 -1.59
N THR A 76 -17.30 -2.49 -2.71
CA THR A 76 -18.38 -2.21 -3.69
C THR A 76 -19.77 -2.48 -3.13
N ASP A 77 -19.93 -3.48 -2.26
CA ASP A 77 -21.21 -3.93 -1.73
C ASP A 77 -21.75 -3.07 -0.57
N THR A 78 -20.86 -2.48 0.23
CA THR A 78 -21.24 -1.70 1.42
C THR A 78 -20.89 -0.22 1.33
N GLY A 79 -19.98 0.17 0.43
CA GLY A 79 -19.40 1.50 0.39
C GLY A 79 -18.40 1.80 1.53
N ALA A 80 -18.11 0.83 2.39
CA ALA A 80 -17.21 1.04 3.53
C ALA A 80 -15.76 1.21 3.10
N LEU A 81 -15.05 2.17 3.66
CA LEU A 81 -13.61 2.34 3.54
C LEU A 81 -12.90 1.28 4.41
N ILE A 82 -12.20 0.35 3.78
CA ILE A 82 -11.57 -0.79 4.47
C ILE A 82 -10.05 -0.76 4.45
N GLY A 83 -9.43 0.14 3.70
CA GLY A 83 -7.98 0.17 3.58
C GLY A 83 -7.44 1.40 2.87
N ASP A 84 -6.14 1.48 2.90
CA ASP A 84 -5.29 2.55 2.41
C ASP A 84 -4.12 1.93 1.64
N LEU A 85 -3.94 2.33 0.39
CA LEU A 85 -2.83 1.91 -0.46
C LEU A 85 -1.95 3.10 -0.79
N THR A 86 -0.65 2.86 -0.88
CA THR A 86 0.32 3.86 -1.33
C THR A 86 1.25 3.31 -2.39
N LEU A 87 1.61 4.17 -3.36
CA LEU A 87 2.67 3.92 -4.34
C LEU A 87 3.58 5.14 -4.34
N CYS A 88 4.80 4.99 -3.84
CA CYS A 88 5.83 6.02 -3.89
C CYS A 88 6.72 5.82 -5.12
N TRP A 89 6.94 6.88 -5.89
CA TRP A 89 7.89 6.86 -7.02
C TRP A 89 9.29 7.19 -6.53
N LEU A 90 10.10 6.17 -6.24
CA LEU A 90 11.41 6.31 -5.62
C LEU A 90 12.49 6.81 -6.58
N SER A 91 12.45 6.40 -7.85
CA SER A 91 13.45 6.80 -8.85
C SER A 91 12.91 6.69 -10.26
N ALA A 92 13.00 7.78 -10.99
CA ALA A 92 12.67 7.81 -12.42
C ALA A 92 13.77 7.14 -13.25
N GLU A 93 15.04 7.45 -12.98
CA GLU A 93 16.20 6.86 -13.66
C GLU A 93 16.22 5.34 -13.54
N HIS A 94 16.04 4.82 -12.32
CA HIS A 94 16.05 3.38 -12.06
C HIS A 94 14.68 2.73 -12.16
N ARG A 95 13.63 3.49 -12.49
CA ARG A 95 12.24 3.02 -12.63
C ARG A 95 11.79 2.18 -11.45
N ARG A 96 12.02 2.69 -10.23
CA ARG A 96 11.72 2.02 -8.95
C ARG A 96 10.62 2.74 -8.21
N GLY A 97 9.77 1.95 -7.55
CA GLY A 97 8.77 2.47 -6.62
C GLY A 97 8.56 1.54 -5.45
N GLU A 98 7.88 2.04 -4.44
CA GLU A 98 7.52 1.31 -3.23
C GLU A 98 6.01 1.27 -3.08
N ILE A 99 5.48 0.09 -2.76
CA ILE A 99 4.07 -0.10 -2.42
C ILE A 99 3.90 -0.24 -0.91
N GLY A 100 2.85 0.38 -0.40
CA GLY A 100 2.42 0.24 0.99
C GLY A 100 0.92 -0.06 1.07
N PHE A 101 0.50 -0.70 2.14
CA PHE A 101 -0.90 -1.04 2.38
C PHE A 101 -1.19 -1.13 3.88
N VAL A 102 -2.35 -0.64 4.26
CA VAL A 102 -2.91 -0.78 5.62
C VAL A 102 -4.39 -1.10 5.46
N PHE A 103 -4.88 -2.10 6.18
CA PHE A 103 -6.28 -2.52 6.13
C PHE A 103 -6.87 -2.64 7.53
N HIS A 104 -8.16 -2.33 7.63
CA HIS A 104 -8.93 -2.53 8.83
C HIS A 104 -8.93 -4.02 9.22
N PRO A 105 -8.63 -4.41 10.47
CA PRO A 105 -8.52 -5.81 10.88
C PRO A 105 -9.75 -6.66 10.59
N ASP A 106 -10.95 -6.09 10.76
CA ASP A 106 -12.23 -6.80 10.51
C ASP A 106 -12.41 -7.27 9.06
N HIS A 107 -11.58 -6.75 8.14
CA HIS A 107 -11.60 -7.12 6.73
C HIS A 107 -10.42 -7.99 6.31
N HIS A 108 -9.62 -8.47 7.27
CA HIS A 108 -8.54 -9.42 7.00
C HIS A 108 -9.11 -10.82 6.65
N GLY A 109 -8.30 -11.62 5.97
CA GLY A 109 -8.68 -13.00 5.62
C GLY A 109 -9.61 -13.17 4.40
N HIS A 110 -10.13 -12.08 3.84
CA HIS A 110 -11.06 -12.09 2.71
C HIS A 110 -10.39 -11.90 1.33
N GLY A 111 -9.07 -11.68 1.29
CA GLY A 111 -8.33 -11.45 0.05
C GLY A 111 -8.41 -10.01 -0.49
N TYR A 112 -9.08 -9.09 0.19
CA TYR A 112 -9.22 -7.69 -0.25
C TYR A 112 -7.88 -6.98 -0.43
N ALA A 113 -6.95 -7.15 0.52
CA ALA A 113 -5.64 -6.53 0.45
C ALA A 113 -4.83 -7.02 -0.77
N GLN A 114 -4.94 -8.30 -1.13
CA GLN A 114 -4.30 -8.83 -2.33
C GLN A 114 -4.93 -8.24 -3.60
N GLU A 115 -6.25 -8.26 -3.72
CA GLU A 115 -6.99 -7.71 -4.85
C GLU A 115 -6.67 -6.22 -5.09
N ALA A 116 -6.64 -5.43 -4.02
CA ALA A 116 -6.31 -4.01 -4.08
C ALA A 116 -4.84 -3.76 -4.46
N ALA A 117 -3.89 -4.51 -3.86
CA ALA A 117 -2.46 -4.37 -4.15
C ALA A 117 -2.11 -4.84 -5.57
N GLU A 118 -2.83 -5.84 -6.12
CA GLU A 118 -2.69 -6.23 -7.52
C GLU A 118 -3.09 -5.11 -8.49
N ALA A 119 -4.15 -4.37 -8.19
CA ALA A 119 -4.54 -3.21 -8.98
C ALA A 119 -3.50 -2.08 -8.85
N LEU A 120 -2.90 -1.90 -7.67
CA LEU A 120 -1.82 -0.93 -7.46
C LEU A 120 -0.56 -1.30 -8.27
N LEU A 121 -0.18 -2.58 -8.30
CA LEU A 121 0.96 -3.06 -9.11
C LEU A 121 0.70 -2.88 -10.61
N LEU A 122 -0.56 -2.99 -11.05
CA LEU A 122 -0.93 -2.68 -12.44
C LEU A 122 -0.64 -1.22 -12.78
N LEU A 123 -1.03 -0.27 -11.93
CA LEU A 123 -0.71 1.15 -12.09
C LEU A 123 0.81 1.39 -12.08
N ALA A 124 1.52 0.71 -11.16
CA ALA A 124 2.96 0.84 -11.02
C ALA A 124 3.72 0.42 -12.30
N PHE A 125 3.37 -0.73 -12.86
CA PHE A 125 4.10 -1.28 -14.00
C PHE A 125 3.60 -0.75 -15.35
N ARG A 126 2.28 -0.69 -15.58
CA ARG A 126 1.73 -0.28 -16.89
C ARG A 126 1.68 1.22 -17.07
N ASP A 127 1.22 1.94 -16.03
CA ASP A 127 0.89 3.36 -16.19
C ASP A 127 2.06 4.26 -15.76
N LEU A 128 2.75 3.96 -14.65
CA LEU A 128 3.96 4.67 -14.24
C LEU A 128 5.22 4.13 -14.93
N GLY A 129 5.19 2.90 -15.45
CA GLY A 129 6.28 2.28 -16.19
C GLY A 129 7.46 1.85 -15.31
N LEU A 130 7.22 1.45 -14.07
CA LEU A 130 8.27 0.94 -13.20
C LEU A 130 8.86 -0.37 -13.73
N ARG A 131 10.12 -0.65 -13.40
CA ARG A 131 10.77 -1.96 -13.61
C ARG A 131 10.77 -2.81 -12.36
N ARG A 132 10.68 -2.15 -11.19
CA ARG A 132 10.78 -2.80 -9.89
C ARG A 132 9.88 -2.12 -8.88
N ALA A 133 9.03 -2.89 -8.24
CA ALA A 133 8.27 -2.48 -7.07
C ALA A 133 8.84 -3.18 -5.83
N VAL A 134 9.02 -2.42 -4.75
CA VAL A 134 9.46 -2.94 -3.46
C VAL A 134 8.36 -2.77 -2.42
N GLY A 135 8.42 -3.58 -1.38
CA GLY A 135 7.61 -3.44 -0.18
C GLY A 135 8.44 -3.78 1.04
N HIS A 136 8.25 -3.05 2.11
CA HIS A 136 8.98 -3.18 3.35
C HIS A 136 8.04 -3.60 4.48
N CYS A 137 8.50 -4.43 5.40
CA CYS A 137 7.79 -4.70 6.65
C CYS A 137 8.72 -5.10 7.78
N ASP A 138 8.29 -4.85 9.01
CA ASP A 138 8.90 -5.45 10.20
C ASP A 138 8.91 -6.98 10.06
N ALA A 139 10.00 -7.64 10.38
CA ALA A 139 10.14 -9.10 10.25
C ALA A 139 9.12 -9.88 11.10
N ARG A 140 8.57 -9.26 12.14
CA ARG A 140 7.50 -9.82 12.99
C ARG A 140 6.11 -9.71 12.35
N ASN A 141 5.94 -8.86 11.33
CA ASN A 141 4.68 -8.69 10.59
C ASN A 141 4.50 -9.81 9.55
N THR A 142 4.18 -11.00 10.02
CA THR A 142 4.02 -12.19 9.17
C THR A 142 2.86 -12.06 8.18
N ALA A 143 1.83 -11.28 8.52
CA ALA A 143 0.69 -11.03 7.64
C ALA A 143 1.08 -10.20 6.41
N SER A 144 1.85 -9.12 6.61
CA SER A 144 2.38 -8.28 5.52
C SER A 144 3.34 -9.09 4.63
N ALA A 145 4.27 -9.85 5.24
CA ALA A 145 5.19 -10.72 4.50
C ALA A 145 4.44 -11.79 3.68
N ALA A 146 3.36 -12.37 4.24
CA ALA A 146 2.54 -13.34 3.53
C ALA A 146 1.77 -12.71 2.36
N LEU A 147 1.27 -11.48 2.51
CA LEU A 147 0.62 -10.75 1.43
C LEU A 147 1.61 -10.48 0.28
N MET A 148 2.81 -9.95 0.59
CA MET A 148 3.83 -9.69 -0.43
C MET A 148 4.21 -10.96 -1.21
N ARG A 149 4.35 -12.10 -0.53
CA ARG A 149 4.57 -13.39 -1.22
C ARG A 149 3.40 -13.80 -2.13
N ARG A 150 2.15 -13.61 -1.70
CA ARG A 150 0.97 -13.89 -2.55
C ARG A 150 0.89 -12.98 -3.78
N LEU A 151 1.44 -11.77 -3.69
CA LEU A 151 1.59 -10.86 -4.84
C LEU A 151 2.71 -11.28 -5.80
N GLY A 152 3.44 -12.38 -5.50
CA GLY A 152 4.57 -12.86 -6.30
C GLY A 152 5.89 -12.15 -6.00
N MET A 153 5.94 -11.37 -4.92
CA MET A 153 7.18 -10.69 -4.52
C MET A 153 8.15 -11.68 -3.86
N THR A 154 9.43 -11.55 -4.19
CA THR A 154 10.54 -12.33 -3.63
C THR A 154 11.17 -11.57 -2.47
N LEU A 155 11.59 -12.27 -1.42
CA LEU A 155 12.38 -11.69 -0.33
C LEU A 155 13.81 -11.43 -0.83
N ASP A 156 14.15 -10.15 -1.00
CA ASP A 156 15.49 -9.74 -1.45
C ASP A 156 16.46 -9.54 -0.30
N ALA A 157 15.98 -9.06 0.85
CA ALA A 157 16.81 -8.82 2.01
C ALA A 157 16.08 -8.96 3.34
N ARG A 158 16.83 -9.38 4.36
CA ARG A 158 16.52 -9.20 5.78
C ARG A 158 17.62 -8.32 6.38
N LEU A 159 17.26 -7.12 6.78
CA LEU A 159 18.14 -6.15 7.39
C LEU A 159 18.01 -6.27 8.90
N ARG A 160 19.05 -6.79 9.55
CA ARG A 160 19.03 -7.03 11.01
C ARG A 160 19.19 -5.71 11.75
N GLU A 161 18.38 -5.51 12.79
CA GLU A 161 18.42 -4.31 13.66
C GLU A 161 18.45 -3.00 12.85
N ASN A 162 17.68 -2.96 11.73
CA ASN A 162 17.69 -1.84 10.79
C ASN A 162 16.94 -0.61 11.32
N GLN A 163 16.00 -0.81 12.21
CA GLN A 163 15.15 0.25 12.75
C GLN A 163 15.09 0.18 14.28
N PHE A 164 15.31 1.31 14.95
CA PHE A 164 14.95 1.45 16.37
C PHE A 164 13.53 1.99 16.43
N PHE A 165 12.62 1.17 16.93
CA PHE A 165 11.21 1.44 16.78
C PHE A 165 10.42 0.93 17.99
N LYS A 166 9.61 1.81 18.60
CA LYS A 166 8.82 1.51 19.80
C LYS A 166 9.65 0.90 20.95
N GLY A 167 10.85 1.45 21.16
CA GLY A 167 11.74 1.05 22.25
C GLY A 167 12.56 -0.21 22.00
N ASP A 168 12.56 -0.76 20.77
CA ASP A 168 13.29 -1.97 20.43
C ASP A 168 13.96 -1.87 19.04
N TRP A 169 15.06 -2.59 18.85
CA TRP A 169 15.67 -2.78 17.54
C TRP A 169 14.94 -3.87 16.77
N THR A 170 14.56 -3.58 15.55
CA THR A 170 13.76 -4.48 14.73
C THR A 170 14.44 -4.80 13.41
N ASP A 171 14.25 -6.04 12.97
CA ASP A 171 14.65 -6.47 11.63
C ASP A 171 13.61 -6.03 10.61
N GLU A 172 14.07 -5.60 9.45
CA GLU A 172 13.22 -5.27 8.32
C GLU A 172 13.35 -6.30 7.20
N LEU A 173 12.23 -6.70 6.63
CA LEU A 173 12.18 -7.51 5.42
C LEU A 173 11.92 -6.61 4.21
N VAL A 174 12.72 -6.79 3.16
CA VAL A 174 12.58 -6.12 1.88
C VAL A 174 12.12 -7.15 0.84
N TYR A 175 10.91 -7.00 0.37
CA TYR A 175 10.36 -7.78 -0.73
C TYR A 175 10.39 -6.97 -2.02
N ALA A 176 10.53 -7.66 -3.15
CA ALA A 176 10.48 -7.00 -4.45
C ALA A 176 9.86 -7.90 -5.52
N ILE A 177 9.32 -7.24 -6.55
CA ILE A 177 8.88 -7.89 -7.77
C ILE A 177 9.32 -7.05 -8.98
N LEU A 178 9.81 -7.73 -10.02
CA LEU A 178 10.16 -7.09 -11.28
C LEU A 178 8.96 -7.11 -12.23
N GLU A 179 8.86 -6.11 -13.07
CA GLU A 179 7.78 -6.00 -14.07
C GLU A 179 7.63 -7.28 -14.90
N ARG A 180 8.77 -7.87 -15.38
CA ARG A 180 8.76 -9.13 -16.13
C ARG A 180 8.24 -10.34 -15.36
N GLU A 181 8.49 -10.40 -14.04
CA GLU A 181 8.02 -11.49 -13.16
C GLU A 181 6.51 -11.36 -12.94
N TRP A 182 6.05 -10.13 -12.70
CA TRP A 182 4.65 -9.83 -12.55
C TRP A 182 3.85 -10.13 -13.83
N ALA A 183 4.38 -9.77 -15.00
CA ALA A 183 3.77 -10.07 -16.30
C ALA A 183 3.69 -11.58 -16.55
N ALA A 184 4.76 -12.34 -16.24
CA ALA A 184 4.80 -13.79 -16.41
C ALA A 184 3.79 -14.52 -15.50
N GLY A 185 3.61 -14.06 -14.26
CA GLY A 185 2.66 -14.66 -13.30
C GLY A 185 1.18 -14.46 -13.67
N ARG A 186 0.87 -13.53 -14.57
CA ARG A 186 -0.52 -13.24 -15.01
C ARG A 186 -0.91 -13.89 -16.33
N GLY A 187 -0.01 -14.60 -17.00
CA GLY A 187 -0.26 -15.13 -18.35
C GLY A 187 -0.62 -14.00 -19.32
N THR A 188 0.11 -13.81 -20.40
CA THR A 188 -0.26 -12.82 -21.42
C THR A 188 -1.71 -13.05 -21.81
N PRO A 189 -2.63 -12.05 -21.68
CA PRO A 189 -3.92 -12.20 -22.35
C PRO A 189 -3.64 -12.27 -23.85
N ALA A 190 -4.16 -13.29 -24.46
CA ALA A 190 -4.10 -13.51 -25.90
C ALA A 190 -4.81 -12.37 -26.66
#